data_53804a756acc70c608ee26238b8853c4
#
_entry.id   53804a756acc70c608ee26238b8853c4
#
_cell.length_a   1.000
_cell.length_b   1.000
_cell.length_c   1.000
_cell.angle_alpha   90.00
_cell.angle_beta   90.00
_cell.angle_gamma   90.00
#
_symmetry.space_group_name_H-M   'P 1'
#
loop_
_entity.id
_entity.type
_entity.pdbx_description
1 polymer ?
#
loop_
_entity_poly.entity_id
_entity_poly.type
_entity_poly.pdbx_seq_one_letter_code
_entity_poly.pdbx_strand_id
1 'polypeptide(L)'
;MGRKFISSKLCSQYEIVNDILESALEAVDPYLCTRKFIKMNQSRLEIGQKVLPLNEIENIYVIGTGKAVLPMTKAVDDALGSLIKGGVIIGKHADRQIMDQLPASIEILFGDHPIPTEKSLESAKTLADFSARMTKNDLVICLISGGGSSLMTLPVEPISLKDMQAVTRQLLFSGATINEVNAVRKHLDKIKGGGLARMVWPAKLATLILSDVIGDSLDAIASGPTVADPSTFSDVLQIIQRYQIEKKIPENAMRIIKNGADGLVPETVKEGDKCLLDAHTFIIGSLQLAINAAGQRANQAGIHTHVFSSDITGEARKIGEQLASKFLQLIEEKRSANKPMLLIAGGETTVTVKGNGKGGRNQET
;
A
#
# COMPACT_ATOMS: atom_id res chain seq x y z
N MET A 1 6.78 22.81 -13.58
CA MET A 1 8.18 23.12 -13.18
C MET A 1 8.83 21.79 -12.82
N GLY A 2 9.79 21.31 -13.62
CA GLY A 2 10.43 20.00 -13.40
C GLY A 2 11.13 19.93 -12.04
N ARG A 3 11.00 18.82 -11.36
CA ARG A 3 11.68 18.54 -10.09
C ARG A 3 13.16 18.35 -10.37
N LYS A 4 14.04 19.17 -9.81
CA LYS A 4 15.49 18.99 -9.92
C LYS A 4 15.99 18.14 -8.76
N PHE A 5 16.37 16.89 -9.03
CA PHE A 5 16.89 15.93 -8.04
C PHE A 5 18.40 16.07 -7.83
N ILE A 6 19.10 16.70 -8.79
CA ILE A 6 20.54 16.87 -8.76
C ILE A 6 20.87 18.37 -8.83
N SER A 7 21.87 18.79 -8.07
CA SER A 7 22.29 20.20 -7.99
C SER A 7 22.71 20.73 -9.35
N SER A 8 22.28 21.93 -9.72
CA SER A 8 22.55 22.64 -10.98
C SER A 8 24.03 22.96 -11.28
N LYS A 9 24.94 22.59 -10.39
CA LYS A 9 26.39 22.81 -10.55
C LYS A 9 27.10 21.69 -11.36
N LEU A 10 26.39 20.64 -11.72
CA LEU A 10 26.95 19.49 -12.41
C LEU A 10 26.39 19.43 -13.84
N CYS A 11 27.29 19.32 -14.83
CA CYS A 11 27.15 19.38 -16.29
C CYS A 11 25.87 18.78 -16.93
N SER A 12 25.64 19.09 -18.22
CA SER A 12 24.54 18.64 -19.10
C SER A 12 24.24 17.11 -19.07
N GLN A 13 25.21 16.29 -18.70
CA GLN A 13 25.01 14.85 -18.48
C GLN A 13 24.02 14.52 -17.35
N TYR A 14 23.79 15.45 -16.41
CA TYR A 14 22.86 15.24 -15.29
C TYR A 14 21.42 15.61 -15.62
N GLU A 15 21.18 16.36 -16.69
CA GLU A 15 19.82 16.64 -17.15
C GLU A 15 19.12 15.34 -17.55
N ILE A 16 19.82 14.43 -18.24
CA ILE A 16 19.28 13.14 -18.63
C ILE A 16 18.97 12.24 -17.42
N VAL A 17 19.78 12.29 -16.37
CA VAL A 17 19.52 11.52 -15.14
C VAL A 17 18.28 12.08 -14.41
N ASN A 18 18.11 13.39 -14.38
CA ASN A 18 16.91 14.02 -13.84
C ASN A 18 15.66 13.61 -14.64
N ASP A 19 15.72 13.60 -15.96
CA ASP A 19 14.61 13.18 -16.81
C ASP A 19 14.22 11.72 -16.57
N ILE A 20 15.21 10.84 -16.38
CA ILE A 20 14.98 9.42 -16.08
C ILE A 20 14.30 9.27 -14.71
N LEU A 21 14.78 9.99 -13.69
CA LEU A 21 14.18 9.98 -12.35
C LEU A 21 12.77 10.58 -12.35
N GLU A 22 12.57 11.68 -13.08
CA GLU A 22 11.25 12.30 -13.22
C GLU A 22 10.27 11.37 -13.90
N SER A 23 10.66 10.68 -14.97
CA SER A 23 9.84 9.66 -15.64
C SER A 23 9.47 8.50 -14.70
N ALA A 24 10.40 8.04 -13.85
CA ALA A 24 10.13 7.01 -12.87
C ALA A 24 9.10 7.46 -11.84
N LEU A 25 9.22 8.69 -11.33
CA LEU A 25 8.31 9.25 -10.33
C LEU A 25 6.92 9.57 -10.91
N GLU A 26 6.85 10.09 -12.13
CA GLU A 26 5.58 10.32 -12.83
C GLU A 26 4.82 9.02 -13.09
N ALA A 27 5.53 7.93 -13.40
CA ALA A 27 4.92 6.63 -13.65
C ALA A 27 4.20 6.04 -12.41
N VAL A 28 4.53 6.54 -11.21
CA VAL A 28 3.93 6.14 -9.93
C VAL A 28 3.35 7.34 -9.16
N ASP A 29 3.15 8.47 -9.82
CA ASP A 29 2.49 9.61 -9.20
C ASP A 29 1.06 9.23 -8.80
N PRO A 30 0.67 9.41 -7.53
CA PRO A 30 -0.62 8.93 -7.02
C PRO A 30 -1.82 9.51 -7.77
N TYR A 31 -1.77 10.78 -8.11
CA TYR A 31 -2.84 11.45 -8.85
C TYR A 31 -2.91 10.94 -10.30
N LEU A 32 -1.77 10.92 -11.01
CA LEU A 32 -1.72 10.52 -12.41
C LEU A 32 -2.10 9.05 -12.59
N CYS A 33 -1.59 8.15 -11.73
CA CYS A 33 -1.94 6.74 -11.75
C CYS A 33 -3.44 6.53 -11.54
N THR A 34 -4.02 7.16 -10.52
CA THR A 34 -5.45 7.04 -10.23
C THR A 34 -6.29 7.61 -11.39
N ARG A 35 -5.92 8.77 -11.91
CA ARG A 35 -6.66 9.45 -12.97
C ARG A 35 -6.70 8.64 -14.27
N LYS A 36 -5.62 7.95 -14.61
CA LYS A 36 -5.53 7.07 -15.80
C LYS A 36 -6.45 5.86 -15.72
N PHE A 37 -6.72 5.36 -14.51
CA PHE A 37 -7.54 4.17 -14.29
C PHE A 37 -9.05 4.44 -14.30
N ILE A 38 -9.46 5.70 -14.16
CA ILE A 38 -10.86 6.08 -14.12
C ILE A 38 -11.19 6.85 -15.40
N LYS A 39 -12.07 6.28 -16.23
CA LYS A 39 -12.56 6.90 -17.45
C LYS A 39 -14.08 6.90 -17.42
N MET A 40 -14.65 8.04 -17.71
CA MET A 40 -16.10 8.20 -17.77
C MET A 40 -16.53 8.67 -19.16
N ASN A 41 -17.56 8.06 -19.69
CA ASN A 41 -18.31 8.54 -20.83
C ASN A 41 -19.79 8.69 -20.42
N GLN A 42 -20.65 9.16 -21.34
CA GLN A 42 -22.04 9.52 -21.04
C GLN A 42 -22.89 8.45 -20.34
N SER A 43 -22.58 7.17 -20.47
CA SER A 43 -23.39 6.06 -19.96
C SER A 43 -22.62 4.99 -19.18
N ARG A 44 -21.28 5.10 -19.13
CA ARG A 44 -20.43 4.05 -18.57
C ARG A 44 -19.29 4.64 -17.79
N LEU A 45 -18.98 3.99 -16.67
CA LEU A 45 -17.76 4.21 -15.87
C LEU A 45 -16.82 3.04 -16.10
N GLU A 46 -15.60 3.34 -16.53
CA GLU A 46 -14.53 2.36 -16.67
C GLU A 46 -13.52 2.56 -15.54
N ILE A 47 -13.27 1.50 -14.76
CA ILE A 47 -12.25 1.46 -13.74
C ILE A 47 -11.30 0.32 -14.10
N GLY A 48 -10.11 0.68 -14.58
CA GLY A 48 -9.20 -0.29 -15.18
C GLY A 48 -9.84 -1.02 -16.35
N GLN A 49 -10.01 -2.34 -16.22
CA GLN A 49 -10.63 -3.19 -17.24
C GLN A 49 -12.13 -3.42 -16.98
N LYS A 50 -12.64 -2.98 -15.83
CA LYS A 50 -14.05 -3.15 -15.48
C LYS A 50 -14.87 -2.02 -16.07
N VAL A 51 -15.91 -2.38 -16.82
CA VAL A 51 -16.89 -1.45 -17.38
C VAL A 51 -18.18 -1.58 -16.60
N LEU A 52 -18.65 -0.48 -16.04
CA LEU A 52 -19.86 -0.40 -15.22
C LEU A 52 -20.87 0.53 -15.88
N PRO A 53 -22.07 0.03 -16.25
CA PRO A 53 -23.16 0.89 -16.72
C PRO A 53 -23.63 1.83 -15.60
N LEU A 54 -23.68 3.14 -15.86
CA LEU A 54 -24.10 4.12 -14.84
C LEU A 54 -25.54 3.96 -14.38
N ASN A 55 -26.42 3.42 -15.22
CA ASN A 55 -27.81 3.13 -14.85
C ASN A 55 -27.98 1.96 -13.86
N GLU A 56 -26.92 1.20 -13.60
CA GLU A 56 -26.89 0.14 -12.58
C GLU A 56 -26.27 0.62 -11.25
N ILE A 57 -25.88 1.89 -11.17
CA ILE A 57 -25.26 2.48 -10.00
C ILE A 57 -26.15 3.60 -9.49
N GLU A 58 -26.60 3.49 -8.25
CA GLU A 58 -27.41 4.52 -7.60
C GLU A 58 -26.52 5.61 -6.99
N ASN A 59 -25.49 5.22 -6.26
CA ASN A 59 -24.54 6.13 -5.63
C ASN A 59 -23.11 5.66 -5.83
N ILE A 60 -22.18 6.61 -5.90
CA ILE A 60 -20.74 6.36 -5.89
C ILE A 60 -20.16 6.93 -4.60
N TYR A 61 -19.46 6.10 -3.85
CA TYR A 61 -18.77 6.48 -2.63
C TYR A 61 -17.28 6.26 -2.76
N VAL A 62 -16.50 7.08 -2.05
CA VAL A 62 -15.03 6.98 -2.02
C VAL A 62 -14.59 6.71 -0.59
N ILE A 63 -13.88 5.59 -0.40
CA ILE A 63 -13.24 5.27 0.87
C ILE A 63 -11.75 5.05 0.64
N GLY A 64 -10.93 5.13 1.68
CA GLY A 64 -9.53 4.80 1.48
C GLY A 64 -8.62 5.10 2.66
N THR A 65 -7.39 4.60 2.54
CA THR A 65 -6.35 4.83 3.52
C THR A 65 -4.95 4.80 2.91
N GLY A 66 -4.05 5.57 3.50
CA GLY A 66 -2.64 5.53 3.14
C GLY A 66 -1.99 6.92 3.07
N LYS A 67 -0.67 6.92 2.89
CA LYS A 67 0.13 8.15 2.82
C LYS A 67 -0.19 9.00 1.58
N ALA A 68 -0.66 8.36 0.49
CA ALA A 68 -0.97 8.99 -0.78
C ALA A 68 -2.48 9.09 -1.07
N VAL A 69 -3.34 8.81 -0.07
CA VAL A 69 -4.80 8.78 -0.29
C VAL A 69 -5.38 10.12 -0.74
N LEU A 70 -4.84 11.26 -0.29
CA LEU A 70 -5.32 12.58 -0.66
C LEU A 70 -5.20 12.88 -2.17
N PRO A 71 -4.01 12.78 -2.81
CA PRO A 71 -3.90 12.99 -4.25
C PRO A 71 -4.66 11.92 -5.05
N MET A 72 -4.79 10.69 -4.56
CA MET A 72 -5.63 9.67 -5.20
C MET A 72 -7.11 10.08 -5.16
N THR A 73 -7.60 10.58 -4.01
CA THR A 73 -8.98 11.07 -3.87
C THR A 73 -9.24 12.27 -4.79
N LYS A 74 -8.29 13.19 -4.89
CA LYS A 74 -8.41 14.33 -5.83
C LYS A 74 -8.55 13.86 -7.29
N ALA A 75 -7.80 12.83 -7.68
CA ALA A 75 -7.90 12.27 -9.01
C ALA A 75 -9.28 11.62 -9.28
N VAL A 76 -9.88 10.97 -8.27
CA VAL A 76 -11.25 10.43 -8.36
C VAL A 76 -12.26 11.56 -8.47
N ASP A 77 -12.12 12.60 -7.65
CA ASP A 77 -12.98 13.78 -7.68
C ASP A 77 -12.93 14.50 -9.05
N ASP A 78 -11.73 14.73 -9.60
CA ASP A 78 -11.55 15.32 -10.93
C ASP A 78 -12.10 14.44 -12.08
N ALA A 79 -12.25 13.15 -11.83
CA ALA A 79 -12.82 12.23 -12.81
C ALA A 79 -14.36 12.17 -12.75
N LEU A 80 -14.93 12.21 -11.55
CA LEU A 80 -16.33 11.88 -11.30
C LEU A 80 -17.16 13.06 -10.76
N GLY A 81 -16.54 14.02 -10.11
CA GLY A 81 -17.17 15.26 -9.62
C GLY A 81 -18.44 15.00 -8.82
N SER A 82 -19.54 15.62 -9.27
CA SER A 82 -20.83 15.56 -8.58
C SER A 82 -21.49 14.17 -8.52
N LEU A 83 -20.95 13.16 -9.19
CA LEU A 83 -21.39 11.77 -9.06
C LEU A 83 -20.98 11.14 -7.74
N ILE A 84 -19.96 11.71 -7.08
CA ILE A 84 -19.52 11.26 -5.75
C ILE A 84 -20.53 11.74 -4.70
N LYS A 85 -21.24 10.79 -4.11
CA LYS A 85 -22.25 11.08 -3.08
C LYS A 85 -21.63 11.41 -1.73
N GLY A 86 -20.49 10.80 -1.44
CA GLY A 86 -19.74 11.02 -0.19
C GLY A 86 -18.59 10.06 -0.04
N GLY A 87 -17.91 10.15 1.09
CA GLY A 87 -16.78 9.27 1.36
C GLY A 87 -16.12 9.49 2.71
N VAL A 88 -15.23 8.56 3.07
CA VAL A 88 -14.35 8.66 4.24
C VAL A 88 -12.95 8.20 3.86
N ILE A 89 -11.97 9.05 4.05
CA ILE A 89 -10.57 8.73 3.76
C ILE A 89 -9.69 8.98 4.98
N ILE A 90 -8.67 8.13 5.18
CA ILE A 90 -7.76 8.20 6.31
C ILE A 90 -6.33 8.42 5.79
N GLY A 91 -5.83 9.65 5.95
CA GLY A 91 -4.47 10.05 5.58
C GLY A 91 -3.49 10.01 6.75
N LYS A 92 -2.20 10.21 6.43
CA LYS A 92 -1.15 10.39 7.44
C LYS A 92 -0.88 11.87 7.74
N HIS A 93 -0.84 12.69 6.70
CA HIS A 93 -0.51 14.10 6.79
C HIS A 93 -1.57 14.94 6.09
N ALA A 94 -1.86 16.09 6.67
CA ALA A 94 -2.72 17.07 6.04
C ALA A 94 -1.95 17.75 4.88
N ASP A 95 -2.58 17.77 3.70
CA ASP A 95 -2.19 18.64 2.59
C ASP A 95 -3.34 19.61 2.34
N ARG A 96 -3.21 20.81 2.88
CA ARG A 96 -4.27 21.83 2.79
C ARG A 96 -4.60 22.20 1.35
N GLN A 97 -3.62 22.23 0.46
CA GLN A 97 -3.85 22.57 -0.94
C GLN A 97 -4.77 21.56 -1.63
N ILE A 98 -4.62 20.28 -1.31
CA ILE A 98 -5.50 19.24 -1.84
C ILE A 98 -6.82 19.22 -1.07
N MET A 99 -6.78 19.29 0.27
CA MET A 99 -7.98 19.20 1.12
C MET A 99 -9.00 20.29 0.80
N ASP A 100 -8.54 21.54 0.57
CA ASP A 100 -9.41 22.67 0.25
C ASP A 100 -10.09 22.55 -1.14
N GLN A 101 -9.63 21.62 -1.97
CA GLN A 101 -10.20 21.33 -3.29
C GLN A 101 -11.14 20.12 -3.30
N LEU A 102 -11.18 19.32 -2.23
CA LEU A 102 -12.05 18.17 -2.14
C LEU A 102 -13.47 18.57 -1.71
N PRO A 103 -14.51 17.87 -2.19
CA PRO A 103 -15.88 18.19 -1.81
C PRO A 103 -16.12 17.89 -0.33
N ALA A 104 -16.93 18.74 0.32
CA ALA A 104 -17.29 18.61 1.74
C ALA A 104 -18.03 17.29 2.07
N SER A 105 -18.52 16.58 1.06
CA SER A 105 -19.13 15.26 1.21
C SER A 105 -18.12 14.14 1.49
N ILE A 106 -16.82 14.41 1.33
CA ILE A 106 -15.75 13.46 1.67
C ILE A 106 -15.15 13.88 3.01
N GLU A 107 -15.35 13.06 4.04
CA GLU A 107 -14.76 13.25 5.35
C GLU A 107 -13.29 12.83 5.33
N ILE A 108 -12.40 13.75 5.73
CA ILE A 108 -10.95 13.54 5.74
C ILE A 108 -10.48 13.35 7.17
N LEU A 109 -10.04 12.15 7.47
CA LEU A 109 -9.53 11.74 8.77
C LEU A 109 -8.04 11.44 8.70
N PHE A 110 -7.42 11.32 9.87
CA PHE A 110 -5.99 11.04 9.99
C PHE A 110 -5.74 9.93 10.99
N GLY A 111 -4.72 9.13 10.71
CA GLY A 111 -4.16 8.13 11.60
C GLY A 111 -2.65 8.33 11.78
N ASP A 112 -2.04 7.50 12.61
CA ASP A 112 -0.61 7.52 12.86
C ASP A 112 0.10 6.29 12.28
N HIS A 113 1.35 6.49 11.90
CA HIS A 113 2.21 5.47 11.29
C HIS A 113 3.66 5.73 11.73
N PRO A 114 4.45 4.70 12.12
CA PRO A 114 4.22 3.26 11.91
C PRO A 114 3.41 2.57 13.02
N ILE A 115 3.18 3.21 14.14
CA ILE A 115 2.43 2.65 15.28
C ILE A 115 1.03 3.26 15.29
N PRO A 116 -0.04 2.44 15.25
CA PRO A 116 -1.40 2.96 15.34
C PRO A 116 -1.67 3.56 16.73
N THR A 117 -2.43 4.65 16.76
CA THR A 117 -2.85 5.35 18.00
C THR A 117 -4.39 5.37 18.12
N GLU A 118 -4.91 5.95 19.20
CA GLU A 118 -6.35 6.17 19.35
C GLU A 118 -6.96 6.93 18.16
N LYS A 119 -6.19 7.84 17.57
CA LYS A 119 -6.60 8.55 16.35
C LYS A 119 -6.81 7.59 15.17
N SER A 120 -5.92 6.60 15.00
CA SER A 120 -6.08 5.54 13.98
C SER A 120 -7.31 4.69 14.26
N LEU A 121 -7.60 4.39 15.53
CA LEU A 121 -8.76 3.62 15.96
C LEU A 121 -10.07 4.36 15.68
N GLU A 122 -10.17 5.63 16.08
CA GLU A 122 -11.35 6.47 15.87
C GLU A 122 -11.64 6.66 14.38
N SER A 123 -10.63 6.98 13.60
CA SER A 123 -10.75 7.09 12.14
C SER A 123 -11.21 5.78 11.50
N ALA A 124 -10.70 4.64 11.97
CA ALA A 124 -11.10 3.32 11.50
C ALA A 124 -12.55 2.97 11.86
N LYS A 125 -13.04 3.38 13.04
CA LYS A 125 -14.45 3.23 13.42
C LYS A 125 -15.36 4.03 12.50
N THR A 126 -15.06 5.31 12.25
CA THR A 126 -15.83 6.15 11.33
C THR A 126 -15.91 5.54 9.93
N LEU A 127 -14.78 5.06 9.41
CA LEU A 127 -14.74 4.40 8.10
C LEU A 127 -15.55 3.10 8.08
N ALA A 128 -15.49 2.29 9.14
CA ALA A 128 -16.26 1.05 9.26
C ALA A 128 -17.78 1.33 9.33
N ASP A 129 -18.19 2.30 10.15
CA ASP A 129 -19.59 2.71 10.30
C ASP A 129 -20.15 3.29 8.98
N PHE A 130 -19.33 4.05 8.24
CA PHE A 130 -19.69 4.54 6.91
C PHE A 130 -19.84 3.38 5.93
N SER A 131 -18.87 2.46 5.89
CA SER A 131 -18.85 1.32 4.97
C SER A 131 -20.02 0.34 5.17
N ALA A 132 -20.50 0.18 6.39
CA ALA A 132 -21.60 -0.72 6.72
C ALA A 132 -22.99 -0.24 6.22
N ARG A 133 -23.09 0.97 5.66
CA ARG A 133 -24.35 1.54 5.14
C ARG A 133 -24.59 1.29 3.65
N MET A 134 -23.63 0.68 2.99
CA MET A 134 -23.65 0.48 1.53
C MET A 134 -24.72 -0.53 1.11
N THR A 135 -25.32 -0.31 -0.05
CA THR A 135 -26.36 -1.16 -0.63
C THR A 135 -25.86 -1.85 -1.90
N LYS A 136 -26.60 -2.84 -2.40
CA LYS A 136 -26.25 -3.56 -3.64
C LYS A 136 -26.19 -2.69 -4.90
N ASN A 137 -26.85 -1.53 -4.88
CA ASN A 137 -26.88 -0.60 -6.00
C ASN A 137 -25.77 0.45 -5.93
N ASP A 138 -24.96 0.43 -4.88
CA ASP A 138 -23.86 1.37 -4.71
C ASP A 138 -22.56 0.84 -5.32
N LEU A 139 -21.72 1.77 -5.75
CA LEU A 139 -20.33 1.52 -6.11
C LEU A 139 -19.43 2.19 -5.08
N VAL A 140 -18.53 1.42 -4.50
CA VAL A 140 -17.49 1.93 -3.61
C VAL A 140 -16.14 1.89 -4.30
N ILE A 141 -15.50 3.04 -4.46
CA ILE A 141 -14.11 3.16 -4.92
C ILE A 141 -13.22 3.23 -3.69
N CYS A 142 -12.42 2.19 -3.48
CA CYS A 142 -11.52 2.09 -2.34
C CYS A 142 -10.08 2.43 -2.77
N LEU A 143 -9.46 3.40 -2.10
CA LEU A 143 -8.12 3.90 -2.41
C LEU A 143 -7.15 3.43 -1.33
N ILE A 144 -6.13 2.66 -1.72
CA ILE A 144 -5.14 2.11 -0.80
C ILE A 144 -3.74 2.51 -1.22
N SER A 145 -2.94 2.97 -0.25
CA SER A 145 -1.52 3.19 -0.45
C SER A 145 -0.71 2.84 0.80
N GLY A 146 0.60 2.97 0.74
CA GLY A 146 1.51 2.61 1.82
C GLY A 146 1.15 3.20 3.19
N GLY A 147 1.37 2.41 4.23
CA GLY A 147 1.09 2.78 5.61
C GLY A 147 -0.35 2.52 6.08
N GLY A 148 -1.27 2.13 5.19
CA GLY A 148 -2.68 1.94 5.50
C GLY A 148 -2.96 1.00 6.67
N SER A 149 -2.17 -0.05 6.84
CA SER A 149 -2.33 -1.02 7.94
C SER A 149 -2.23 -0.40 9.35
N SER A 150 -1.45 0.66 9.53
CA SER A 150 -1.32 1.36 10.82
C SER A 150 -2.26 2.56 10.93
N LEU A 151 -2.49 3.25 9.80
CA LEU A 151 -3.41 4.39 9.75
C LEU A 151 -4.85 3.98 10.05
N MET A 152 -5.20 2.73 9.71
CA MET A 152 -6.53 2.16 9.83
C MET A 152 -6.45 0.85 10.62
N THR A 153 -6.72 0.89 11.91
CA THR A 153 -6.68 -0.28 12.80
C THR A 153 -7.95 -0.32 13.65
N LEU A 154 -8.69 -1.44 13.57
CA LEU A 154 -9.92 -1.67 14.32
C LEU A 154 -9.89 -3.07 14.96
N PRO A 155 -9.34 -3.21 16.17
CA PRO A 155 -9.27 -4.52 16.84
C PRO A 155 -10.63 -5.19 17.01
N VAL A 156 -10.66 -6.52 16.91
CA VAL A 156 -11.86 -7.30 17.26
C VAL A 156 -12.09 -7.26 18.76
N GLU A 157 -13.35 -7.13 19.20
CA GLU A 157 -13.67 -7.18 20.63
C GLU A 157 -13.41 -8.56 21.22
N PRO A 158 -12.89 -8.68 22.44
CA PRO A 158 -12.62 -7.60 23.41
C PRO A 158 -11.16 -7.10 23.41
N ILE A 159 -10.46 -7.19 22.28
CA ILE A 159 -9.04 -6.79 22.13
C ILE A 159 -8.96 -5.27 22.09
N SER A 160 -8.16 -4.68 22.95
CA SER A 160 -7.86 -3.25 22.93
C SER A 160 -6.75 -2.89 21.92
N LEU A 161 -6.64 -1.61 21.57
CA LEU A 161 -5.52 -1.11 20.79
C LEU A 161 -4.16 -1.41 21.46
N LYS A 162 -4.12 -1.31 22.79
CA LYS A 162 -2.90 -1.64 23.56
C LYS A 162 -2.54 -3.12 23.45
N ASP A 163 -3.52 -4.01 23.43
CA ASP A 163 -3.29 -5.44 23.21
C ASP A 163 -2.72 -5.69 21.82
N MET A 164 -3.28 -5.06 20.78
CA MET A 164 -2.76 -5.14 19.41
C MET A 164 -1.31 -4.65 19.29
N GLN A 165 -0.99 -3.54 19.94
CA GLN A 165 0.38 -3.02 19.99
C GLN A 165 1.32 -3.99 20.73
N ALA A 166 0.87 -4.59 21.85
CA ALA A 166 1.64 -5.56 22.62
C ALA A 166 1.92 -6.84 21.81
N VAL A 167 0.91 -7.40 21.15
CA VAL A 167 1.04 -8.57 20.24
C VAL A 167 2.06 -8.27 19.15
N THR A 168 1.90 -7.15 18.44
CA THR A 168 2.80 -6.75 17.35
C THR A 168 4.24 -6.61 17.85
N ARG A 169 4.43 -5.98 19.00
CA ARG A 169 5.77 -5.80 19.62
C ARG A 169 6.41 -7.14 19.97
N GLN A 170 5.65 -8.07 20.55
CA GLN A 170 6.19 -9.39 20.92
C GLN A 170 6.61 -10.19 19.70
N LEU A 171 5.81 -10.16 18.61
CA LEU A 171 6.17 -10.81 17.35
C LEU A 171 7.47 -10.25 16.76
N LEU A 172 7.58 -8.92 16.69
CA LEU A 172 8.79 -8.26 16.17
C LEU A 172 10.03 -8.59 17.03
N PHE A 173 9.92 -8.59 18.35
CA PHE A 173 11.02 -8.95 19.26
C PHE A 173 11.42 -10.42 19.18
N SER A 174 10.51 -11.30 18.80
CA SER A 174 10.78 -12.71 18.60
C SER A 174 11.43 -13.03 17.25
N GLY A 175 11.56 -12.05 16.36
CA GLY A 175 12.11 -12.21 15.01
C GLY A 175 11.13 -12.77 14.00
N ALA A 176 9.83 -12.66 14.25
CA ALA A 176 8.79 -13.03 13.29
C ALA A 176 8.91 -12.19 12.00
N THR A 177 8.73 -12.84 10.87
CA THR A 177 8.72 -12.17 9.57
C THR A 177 7.53 -11.23 9.45
N ILE A 178 7.62 -10.25 8.56
CA ILE A 178 6.51 -9.30 8.34
C ILE A 178 5.22 -10.00 7.91
N ASN A 179 5.32 -11.09 7.15
CA ASN A 179 4.16 -11.89 6.72
C ASN A 179 3.50 -12.59 7.92
N GLU A 180 4.29 -13.14 8.84
CA GLU A 180 3.78 -13.75 10.08
C GLU A 180 3.14 -12.71 11.01
N VAL A 181 3.77 -11.54 11.16
CA VAL A 181 3.19 -10.42 11.91
C VAL A 181 1.85 -10.00 11.30
N ASN A 182 1.78 -9.88 9.97
CA ASN A 182 0.55 -9.51 9.28
C ASN A 182 -0.52 -10.60 9.40
N ALA A 183 -0.18 -11.88 9.32
CA ALA A 183 -1.13 -12.97 9.53
C ALA A 183 -1.81 -12.86 10.91
N VAL A 184 -1.04 -12.64 11.97
CA VAL A 184 -1.60 -12.45 13.32
C VAL A 184 -2.47 -11.17 13.38
N ARG A 185 -2.01 -10.06 12.83
CA ARG A 185 -2.75 -8.79 12.84
C ARG A 185 -4.08 -8.86 12.08
N LYS A 186 -4.11 -9.59 10.95
CA LYS A 186 -5.34 -9.78 10.15
C LYS A 186 -6.44 -10.46 10.96
N HIS A 187 -6.10 -11.47 11.76
CA HIS A 187 -7.05 -12.23 12.57
C HIS A 187 -7.50 -11.52 13.85
N LEU A 188 -6.82 -10.45 14.24
CA LEU A 188 -7.17 -9.65 15.42
C LEU A 188 -7.78 -8.28 15.09
N ASP A 189 -8.07 -8.00 13.80
CA ASP A 189 -8.55 -6.70 13.31
C ASP A 189 -9.78 -6.90 12.40
N LYS A 190 -10.81 -6.07 12.59
CA LYS A 190 -12.09 -6.16 11.88
C LYS A 190 -12.00 -5.74 10.39
N ILE A 191 -10.98 -4.94 10.03
CA ILE A 191 -10.86 -4.33 8.69
C ILE A 191 -9.90 -5.10 7.79
N LYS A 192 -8.83 -5.63 8.39
CA LYS A 192 -7.78 -6.37 7.68
C LYS A 192 -8.28 -7.73 7.17
N GLY A 193 -7.48 -8.38 6.30
CA GLY A 193 -7.80 -9.72 5.79
C GLY A 193 -9.19 -9.82 5.14
N GLY A 194 -9.53 -8.87 4.27
CA GLY A 194 -10.81 -8.80 3.57
C GLY A 194 -11.95 -8.16 4.38
N GLY A 195 -11.70 -7.78 5.63
CA GLY A 195 -12.74 -7.27 6.53
C GLY A 195 -13.45 -6.03 5.99
N LEU A 196 -12.72 -5.12 5.31
CA LEU A 196 -13.34 -3.95 4.68
C LEU A 196 -14.25 -4.33 3.51
N ALA A 197 -13.86 -5.32 2.68
CA ALA A 197 -14.75 -5.83 1.64
C ALA A 197 -16.03 -6.41 2.23
N ARG A 198 -15.93 -7.13 3.36
CA ARG A 198 -17.09 -7.67 4.09
C ARG A 198 -18.00 -6.56 4.62
N MET A 199 -17.44 -5.43 5.08
CA MET A 199 -18.22 -4.27 5.56
C MET A 199 -18.92 -3.53 4.42
N VAL A 200 -18.30 -3.42 3.27
CA VAL A 200 -18.85 -2.77 2.07
C VAL A 200 -19.93 -3.62 1.41
N TRP A 201 -19.84 -4.94 1.53
CA TRP A 201 -20.82 -5.84 0.92
C TRP A 201 -22.25 -5.55 1.42
N PRO A 202 -23.29 -5.49 0.54
CA PRO A 202 -23.36 -6.04 -0.82
C PRO A 202 -23.08 -5.05 -1.96
N ALA A 203 -22.46 -3.90 -1.73
CA ALA A 203 -22.10 -2.97 -2.79
C ALA A 203 -21.02 -3.52 -3.73
N LYS A 204 -20.96 -3.00 -4.96
CA LYS A 204 -19.84 -3.23 -5.87
C LYS A 204 -18.59 -2.52 -5.31
N LEU A 205 -17.45 -3.18 -5.32
CA LEU A 205 -16.20 -2.64 -4.78
C LEU A 205 -15.10 -2.60 -5.85
N ALA A 206 -14.55 -1.42 -6.10
CA ALA A 206 -13.38 -1.23 -6.96
C ALA A 206 -12.23 -0.66 -6.13
N THR A 207 -11.20 -1.45 -5.91
CA THR A 207 -10.03 -1.04 -5.11
C THR A 207 -8.87 -0.65 -6.03
N LEU A 208 -8.35 0.57 -5.86
CA LEU A 208 -7.17 1.07 -6.54
C LEU A 208 -6.00 1.14 -5.56
N ILE A 209 -4.94 0.42 -5.85
CA ILE A 209 -3.78 0.27 -4.97
C ILE A 209 -2.55 0.92 -5.58
N LEU A 210 -1.94 1.85 -4.86
CA LEU A 210 -0.58 2.31 -5.08
C LEU A 210 0.35 1.53 -4.14
N SER A 211 1.04 0.53 -4.69
CA SER A 211 1.84 -0.42 -3.92
C SER A 211 3.21 0.14 -3.54
N ASP A 212 3.56 0.01 -2.26
CA ASP A 212 4.92 0.19 -1.74
C ASP A 212 5.51 -1.15 -1.22
N VAL A 213 4.84 -2.27 -1.49
CA VAL A 213 5.26 -3.60 -1.06
C VAL A 213 6.01 -4.31 -2.19
N ILE A 214 7.17 -4.85 -1.88
CA ILE A 214 7.96 -5.65 -2.82
C ILE A 214 7.17 -6.89 -3.25
N GLY A 215 7.07 -7.11 -4.57
CA GLY A 215 6.33 -8.23 -5.14
C GLY A 215 4.82 -8.01 -5.22
N ASP A 216 4.33 -6.83 -4.83
CA ASP A 216 2.93 -6.39 -5.00
C ASP A 216 1.88 -7.36 -4.45
N SER A 217 2.19 -8.10 -3.36
CA SER A 217 1.25 -9.04 -2.73
C SER A 217 0.04 -8.29 -2.17
N LEU A 218 -1.14 -8.52 -2.76
CA LEU A 218 -2.37 -7.81 -2.41
C LEU A 218 -2.79 -8.03 -0.95
N ASP A 219 -2.54 -9.20 -0.39
CA ASP A 219 -2.85 -9.54 0.99
C ASP A 219 -1.87 -8.95 2.00
N ALA A 220 -0.68 -8.51 1.55
CA ALA A 220 0.32 -7.81 2.35
C ALA A 220 0.09 -6.29 2.36
N ILE A 221 -0.33 -5.70 1.22
CA ILE A 221 -0.54 -4.25 1.09
C ILE A 221 -1.68 -3.81 2.03
N ALA A 222 -1.38 -2.91 2.96
CA ALA A 222 -2.29 -2.46 4.02
C ALA A 222 -2.92 -3.63 4.82
N SER A 223 -2.30 -4.82 4.81
CA SER A 223 -2.82 -6.09 5.37
C SER A 223 -4.11 -6.59 4.69
N GLY A 224 -4.24 -6.36 3.37
CA GLY A 224 -5.28 -6.93 2.51
C GLY A 224 -6.72 -6.63 2.90
N PRO A 225 -7.15 -5.37 3.11
CA PRO A 225 -8.47 -5.07 3.65
C PRO A 225 -9.63 -5.43 2.69
N THR A 226 -9.34 -5.55 1.38
CA THR A 226 -10.35 -5.77 0.32
C THR A 226 -10.13 -7.04 -0.49
N VAL A 227 -9.25 -7.92 -0.03
CA VAL A 227 -8.92 -9.19 -0.73
C VAL A 227 -8.97 -10.36 0.24
N ALA A 228 -8.99 -11.58 -0.31
CA ALA A 228 -8.93 -12.79 0.50
C ALA A 228 -7.62 -12.88 1.32
N ASP A 229 -7.72 -13.42 2.51
CA ASP A 229 -6.59 -13.75 3.36
C ASP A 229 -6.27 -15.25 3.24
N PRO A 230 -5.08 -15.63 2.75
CA PRO A 230 -4.70 -17.02 2.65
C PRO A 230 -4.38 -17.66 4.02
N SER A 231 -4.07 -16.85 5.05
CA SER A 231 -3.72 -17.37 6.38
C SER A 231 -4.96 -17.71 7.23
N THR A 232 -4.81 -18.62 8.17
CA THR A 232 -5.88 -19.10 9.06
C THR A 232 -5.55 -18.86 10.53
N PHE A 233 -6.55 -18.96 11.42
CA PHE A 233 -6.30 -18.95 12.86
C PHE A 233 -5.36 -20.08 13.30
N SER A 234 -5.41 -21.24 12.63
CA SER A 234 -4.47 -22.34 12.88
C SER A 234 -3.03 -21.95 12.56
N ASP A 235 -2.80 -21.24 11.45
CA ASP A 235 -1.47 -20.71 11.11
C ASP A 235 -0.99 -19.69 12.14
N VAL A 236 -1.90 -18.81 12.59
CA VAL A 236 -1.60 -17.81 13.64
C VAL A 236 -1.18 -18.49 14.94
N LEU A 237 -1.89 -19.56 15.35
CA LEU A 237 -1.56 -20.31 16.54
C LEU A 237 -0.17 -20.99 16.40
N GLN A 238 0.11 -21.59 15.25
CA GLN A 238 1.42 -22.20 14.95
C GLN A 238 2.55 -21.16 14.98
N ILE A 239 2.34 -19.94 14.46
CA ILE A 239 3.33 -18.86 14.54
C ILE A 239 3.65 -18.54 15.99
N ILE A 240 2.63 -18.34 16.85
CA ILE A 240 2.80 -18.03 18.26
C ILE A 240 3.56 -19.14 19.00
N GLN A 241 3.23 -20.41 18.72
CA GLN A 241 3.90 -21.57 19.29
C GLN A 241 5.35 -21.68 18.83
N ARG A 242 5.62 -21.49 17.53
CA ARG A 242 6.99 -21.51 16.97
C ARG A 242 7.92 -20.54 17.67
N TYR A 243 7.44 -19.33 17.96
CA TYR A 243 8.22 -18.31 18.65
C TYR A 243 8.15 -18.39 20.17
N GLN A 244 7.40 -19.35 20.73
CA GLN A 244 7.26 -19.58 22.18
C GLN A 244 6.81 -18.33 22.95
N ILE A 245 5.88 -17.55 22.35
CA ILE A 245 5.41 -16.28 22.92
C ILE A 245 3.99 -16.34 23.51
N GLU A 246 3.38 -17.50 23.65
CA GLU A 246 2.00 -17.66 24.16
C GLU A 246 1.78 -16.91 25.49
N LYS A 247 2.72 -17.05 26.43
CA LYS A 247 2.64 -16.39 27.75
C LYS A 247 2.91 -14.89 27.73
N LYS A 248 3.39 -14.36 26.57
CA LYS A 248 3.68 -12.94 26.36
C LYS A 248 2.58 -12.22 25.60
N ILE A 249 1.66 -12.97 24.99
CA ILE A 249 0.48 -12.43 24.30
C ILE A 249 -0.59 -12.08 25.32
N PRO A 250 -1.27 -10.92 25.21
CA PRO A 250 -2.40 -10.58 26.06
C PRO A 250 -3.47 -11.67 26.05
N GLU A 251 -4.04 -11.96 27.20
CA GLU A 251 -5.00 -13.07 27.41
C GLU A 251 -6.19 -13.00 26.43
N ASN A 252 -6.76 -11.81 26.23
CA ASN A 252 -7.88 -11.60 25.31
C ASN A 252 -7.49 -11.98 23.87
N ALA A 253 -6.30 -11.56 23.41
CA ALA A 253 -5.83 -11.89 22.08
C ALA A 253 -5.59 -13.41 21.94
N MET A 254 -4.95 -14.03 22.93
CA MET A 254 -4.71 -15.46 22.92
C MET A 254 -6.00 -16.28 22.92
N ARG A 255 -7.02 -15.83 23.66
CA ARG A 255 -8.35 -16.45 23.69
C ARG A 255 -9.03 -16.40 22.32
N ILE A 256 -9.02 -15.24 21.64
CA ILE A 256 -9.58 -15.10 20.29
C ILE A 256 -8.87 -16.03 19.31
N ILE A 257 -7.54 -16.09 19.35
CA ILE A 257 -6.76 -16.97 18.47
C ILE A 257 -7.08 -18.44 18.68
N LYS A 258 -7.17 -18.90 19.94
CA LYS A 258 -7.52 -20.30 20.25
C LYS A 258 -8.95 -20.60 19.82
N ASN A 259 -9.89 -19.74 20.15
CA ASN A 259 -11.29 -19.91 19.73
C ASN A 259 -11.43 -19.94 18.20
N GLY A 260 -10.65 -19.14 17.48
CA GLY A 260 -10.62 -19.16 16.01
C GLY A 260 -10.06 -20.49 15.48
N ALA A 261 -8.96 -20.96 16.04
CA ALA A 261 -8.38 -22.27 15.67
C ALA A 261 -9.33 -23.44 15.95
N ASP A 262 -10.18 -23.32 16.98
CA ASP A 262 -11.23 -24.29 17.33
C ASP A 262 -12.52 -24.08 16.51
N GLY A 263 -12.58 -23.12 15.58
CA GLY A 263 -13.75 -22.83 14.74
C GLY A 263 -14.89 -22.10 15.46
N LEU A 264 -14.65 -21.53 16.65
CA LEU A 264 -15.64 -20.81 17.44
C LEU A 264 -15.71 -19.31 17.09
N VAL A 265 -14.74 -18.80 16.36
CA VAL A 265 -14.69 -17.45 15.80
C VAL A 265 -14.57 -17.54 14.30
N PRO A 266 -15.35 -16.77 13.53
CA PRO A 266 -15.28 -16.78 12.07
C PRO A 266 -13.88 -16.39 11.56
N GLU A 267 -13.43 -17.06 10.52
CA GLU A 267 -12.19 -16.76 9.81
C GLU A 267 -12.23 -15.37 9.15
N THR A 268 -11.05 -14.83 8.87
CA THR A 268 -10.88 -13.73 7.91
C THR A 268 -11.53 -14.10 6.57
N VAL A 269 -11.70 -13.13 5.67
CA VAL A 269 -12.32 -13.38 4.36
C VAL A 269 -11.45 -14.35 3.55
N LYS A 270 -12.08 -15.39 3.01
CA LYS A 270 -11.41 -16.43 2.21
C LYS A 270 -11.79 -16.32 0.74
N GLU A 271 -11.00 -16.96 -0.11
CA GLU A 271 -11.34 -17.09 -1.52
C GLU A 271 -12.71 -17.76 -1.69
N GLY A 272 -13.55 -17.17 -2.55
CA GLY A 272 -14.93 -17.63 -2.75
C GLY A 272 -15.97 -17.02 -1.79
N ASP A 273 -15.58 -16.22 -0.81
CA ASP A 273 -16.52 -15.47 0.03
C ASP A 273 -17.39 -14.52 -0.80
N LYS A 274 -18.67 -14.46 -0.47
CA LYS A 274 -19.68 -13.65 -1.21
C LYS A 274 -19.30 -12.18 -1.34
N CYS A 275 -18.62 -11.61 -0.34
CA CYS A 275 -18.20 -10.21 -0.37
C CYS A 275 -17.09 -9.90 -1.40
N LEU A 276 -16.50 -10.93 -2.01
CA LEU A 276 -15.48 -10.77 -3.04
C LEU A 276 -16.01 -10.97 -4.47
N LEU A 277 -17.29 -11.39 -4.66
CA LEU A 277 -17.84 -11.67 -5.98
C LEU A 277 -17.86 -10.45 -6.91
N ASP A 278 -18.19 -9.26 -6.37
CA ASP A 278 -18.20 -7.98 -7.08
C ASP A 278 -17.11 -7.03 -6.58
N ALA A 279 -16.03 -7.59 -6.01
CA ALA A 279 -14.85 -6.84 -5.59
C ALA A 279 -13.73 -6.99 -6.63
N HIS A 280 -13.28 -5.87 -7.17
CA HIS A 280 -12.20 -5.82 -8.17
C HIS A 280 -11.05 -4.99 -7.64
N THR A 281 -9.84 -5.54 -7.66
CA THR A 281 -8.63 -4.88 -7.15
C THR A 281 -7.62 -4.67 -8.27
N PHE A 282 -7.09 -3.45 -8.36
CA PHE A 282 -6.14 -3.02 -9.39
C PHE A 282 -4.92 -2.39 -8.74
N ILE A 283 -3.73 -2.86 -9.11
CA ILE A 283 -2.48 -2.16 -8.79
C ILE A 283 -2.28 -1.09 -9.86
N ILE A 284 -2.38 0.17 -9.46
CA ILE A 284 -2.29 1.32 -10.35
C ILE A 284 -0.90 1.94 -10.42
N GLY A 285 -0.05 1.64 -9.44
CA GLY A 285 1.34 2.08 -9.38
C GLY A 285 2.14 1.12 -8.51
N SER A 286 3.38 0.85 -8.90
CA SER A 286 4.31 -0.03 -8.18
C SER A 286 5.75 0.29 -8.51
N LEU A 287 6.68 -0.25 -7.71
CA LEU A 287 8.12 -0.10 -7.97
C LEU A 287 8.52 -0.61 -9.36
N GLN A 288 7.91 -1.70 -9.83
CA GLN A 288 8.18 -2.24 -11.16
C GLN A 288 7.80 -1.27 -12.27
N LEU A 289 6.68 -0.55 -12.13
CA LEU A 289 6.26 0.48 -13.09
C LEU A 289 7.25 1.65 -13.14
N ALA A 290 7.76 2.09 -11.98
CA ALA A 290 8.78 3.13 -11.89
C ALA A 290 10.09 2.70 -12.59
N ILE A 291 10.56 1.48 -12.33
CA ILE A 291 11.75 0.89 -12.95
C ILE A 291 11.59 0.80 -14.48
N ASN A 292 10.44 0.34 -14.95
CA ASN A 292 10.16 0.22 -16.38
C ASN A 292 10.16 1.61 -17.08
N ALA A 293 9.55 2.61 -16.45
CA ALA A 293 9.54 3.98 -16.99
C ALA A 293 10.96 4.58 -17.04
N ALA A 294 11.75 4.41 -15.99
CA ALA A 294 13.15 4.82 -15.97
C ALA A 294 13.96 4.16 -17.11
N GLY A 295 13.80 2.85 -17.27
CA GLY A 295 14.47 2.09 -18.35
C GLY A 295 14.06 2.53 -19.74
N GLN A 296 12.77 2.75 -19.97
CA GLN A 296 12.25 3.24 -21.24
C GLN A 296 12.80 4.63 -21.57
N ARG A 297 12.80 5.56 -20.61
CA ARG A 297 13.33 6.91 -20.81
C ARG A 297 14.82 6.91 -21.08
N ALA A 298 15.60 6.09 -20.38
CA ALA A 298 17.03 5.94 -20.61
C ALA A 298 17.32 5.37 -22.01
N ASN A 299 16.60 4.33 -22.43
CA ASN A 299 16.74 3.74 -23.76
C ASN A 299 16.42 4.73 -24.89
N GLN A 300 15.37 5.56 -24.73
CA GLN A 300 15.04 6.64 -25.66
C GLN A 300 16.16 7.68 -25.79
N ALA A 301 16.94 7.88 -24.72
CA ALA A 301 18.10 8.74 -24.70
C ALA A 301 19.38 8.07 -25.21
N GLY A 302 19.31 6.85 -25.73
CA GLY A 302 20.46 6.10 -26.25
C GLY A 302 21.36 5.50 -25.16
N ILE A 303 20.89 5.46 -23.92
CA ILE A 303 21.62 4.88 -22.78
C ILE A 303 21.24 3.39 -22.68
N HIS A 304 22.23 2.52 -22.65
CA HIS A 304 22.00 1.10 -22.45
C HIS A 304 21.64 0.83 -20.98
N THR A 305 20.46 0.25 -20.73
CA THR A 305 19.97 -0.02 -19.37
C THR A 305 20.16 -1.48 -18.97
N HIS A 306 20.52 -1.68 -17.70
CA HIS A 306 20.53 -2.98 -17.05
C HIS A 306 19.72 -2.86 -15.75
N VAL A 307 18.65 -3.64 -15.63
CA VAL A 307 17.89 -3.75 -14.38
C VAL A 307 18.56 -4.82 -13.53
N PHE A 308 19.08 -4.43 -12.37
CA PHE A 308 19.73 -5.35 -11.44
C PHE A 308 18.69 -6.21 -10.71
N SER A 309 17.71 -5.55 -10.10
CA SER A 309 16.59 -6.18 -9.40
C SER A 309 15.51 -5.15 -9.11
N SER A 310 14.27 -5.62 -8.92
CA SER A 310 13.12 -4.83 -8.45
C SER A 310 12.66 -5.22 -7.03
N ASP A 311 13.37 -6.14 -6.37
CA ASP A 311 12.99 -6.75 -5.09
C ASP A 311 14.13 -6.74 -4.07
N ILE A 312 15.03 -5.78 -4.16
CA ILE A 312 16.18 -5.66 -3.25
C ILE A 312 15.71 -5.50 -1.82
N THR A 313 16.22 -6.37 -0.95
CA THR A 313 16.03 -6.33 0.51
C THR A 313 17.33 -6.62 1.24
N GLY A 314 17.42 -6.21 2.49
CA GLY A 314 18.58 -6.51 3.36
C GLY A 314 19.31 -5.26 3.82
N GLU A 315 20.47 -5.47 4.44
CA GLU A 315 21.27 -4.39 5.03
C GLU A 315 21.85 -3.47 3.95
N ALA A 316 21.57 -2.19 4.05
CA ALA A 316 21.90 -1.16 3.05
C ALA A 316 23.36 -1.20 2.60
N ARG A 317 24.31 -1.29 3.54
CA ARG A 317 25.74 -1.38 3.25
C ARG A 317 26.10 -2.56 2.34
N LYS A 318 25.55 -3.74 2.66
CA LYS A 318 25.82 -4.96 1.86
C LYS A 318 25.22 -4.84 0.45
N ILE A 319 24.06 -4.26 0.35
CA ILE A 319 23.42 -4.00 -0.94
C ILE A 319 24.22 -2.99 -1.76
N GLY A 320 24.72 -1.91 -1.13
CA GLY A 320 25.61 -0.94 -1.81
C GLY A 320 26.87 -1.60 -2.37
N GLU A 321 27.51 -2.49 -1.61
CA GLU A 321 28.68 -3.28 -2.07
C GLU A 321 28.33 -4.18 -3.27
N GLN A 322 27.18 -4.84 -3.23
CA GLN A 322 26.71 -5.69 -4.34
C GLN A 322 26.41 -4.89 -5.60
N LEU A 323 25.73 -3.75 -5.47
CA LEU A 323 25.42 -2.84 -6.58
C LEU A 323 26.72 -2.32 -7.20
N ALA A 324 27.68 -1.86 -6.41
CA ALA A 324 28.96 -1.38 -6.88
C ALA A 324 29.74 -2.49 -7.64
N SER A 325 29.81 -3.69 -7.07
CA SER A 325 30.48 -4.84 -7.69
C SER A 325 29.85 -5.22 -9.03
N LYS A 326 28.48 -5.26 -9.09
CA LYS A 326 27.77 -5.54 -10.33
C LYS A 326 27.99 -4.47 -11.38
N PHE A 327 28.00 -3.21 -10.98
CA PHE A 327 28.26 -2.09 -11.91
C PHE A 327 29.67 -2.16 -12.50
N LEU A 328 30.69 -2.44 -11.70
CA LEU A 328 32.06 -2.63 -12.16
C LEU A 328 32.16 -3.81 -13.14
N GLN A 329 31.54 -4.94 -12.84
CA GLN A 329 31.47 -6.08 -13.75
C GLN A 329 30.87 -5.71 -15.11
N LEU A 330 29.74 -4.99 -15.11
CA LEU A 330 29.09 -4.55 -16.34
C LEU A 330 29.95 -3.58 -17.17
N ILE A 331 30.71 -2.71 -16.50
CA ILE A 331 31.66 -1.81 -17.18
C ILE A 331 32.74 -2.64 -17.90
N GLU A 332 33.30 -3.65 -17.25
CA GLU A 332 34.35 -4.52 -17.84
C GLU A 332 33.79 -5.31 -19.03
N GLU A 333 32.63 -5.95 -18.89
CA GLU A 333 31.98 -6.74 -19.94
C GLU A 333 31.63 -5.90 -21.19
N LYS A 334 31.30 -4.62 -21.02
CA LYS A 334 30.84 -3.75 -22.10
C LYS A 334 31.84 -2.65 -22.49
N ARG A 335 33.07 -2.75 -22.03
CA ARG A 335 34.14 -1.77 -22.28
C ARG A 335 34.37 -1.48 -23.75
N SER A 336 34.08 -2.43 -24.64
CA SER A 336 34.22 -2.28 -26.10
C SER A 336 33.04 -1.55 -26.78
N ALA A 337 31.90 -1.38 -26.10
CA ALA A 337 30.68 -0.85 -26.70
C ALA A 337 30.63 0.69 -26.80
N ASN A 338 31.50 1.41 -26.10
CA ASN A 338 31.63 2.88 -26.06
C ASN A 338 30.27 3.63 -25.95
N LYS A 339 29.27 3.03 -25.25
CA LYS A 339 27.95 3.61 -25.04
C LYS A 339 27.73 3.87 -23.54
N PRO A 340 27.06 4.97 -23.18
CA PRO A 340 26.69 5.19 -21.79
C PRO A 340 25.79 4.07 -21.28
N MET A 341 25.97 3.70 -20.01
CA MET A 341 25.25 2.60 -19.39
C MET A 341 24.60 3.07 -18.08
N LEU A 342 23.40 2.56 -17.79
CA LEU A 342 22.66 2.80 -16.58
C LEU A 342 22.33 1.47 -15.89
N LEU A 343 22.70 1.36 -14.61
CA LEU A 343 22.23 0.29 -13.73
C LEU A 343 21.01 0.81 -12.95
N ILE A 344 19.89 0.12 -13.08
CA ILE A 344 18.65 0.43 -12.34
C ILE A 344 18.44 -0.65 -11.29
N ALA A 345 18.16 -0.22 -10.06
CA ALA A 345 17.86 -1.10 -8.96
C ALA A 345 16.71 -0.52 -8.13
N GLY A 346 15.84 -1.39 -7.65
CA GLY A 346 14.71 -1.01 -6.81
C GLY A 346 14.50 -1.97 -5.66
N GLY A 347 13.96 -1.46 -4.55
CA GLY A 347 13.72 -2.26 -3.37
C GLY A 347 13.62 -1.43 -2.10
N GLU A 348 13.63 -2.11 -0.96
CA GLU A 348 13.57 -1.50 0.36
C GLU A 348 14.63 -2.11 1.27
N THR A 349 15.77 -1.42 1.42
CA THR A 349 16.85 -1.84 2.31
C THR A 349 16.53 -1.51 3.78
N THR A 350 17.20 -2.18 4.69
CA THR A 350 17.21 -1.87 6.12
C THR A 350 18.56 -1.29 6.52
N VAL A 351 18.63 -0.60 7.66
CA VAL A 351 19.87 -0.12 8.24
C VAL A 351 19.91 -0.39 9.74
N THR A 352 21.00 -0.97 10.19
CA THR A 352 21.27 -1.14 11.62
C THR A 352 21.86 0.15 12.19
N VAL A 353 21.07 0.89 12.96
CA VAL A 353 21.49 2.15 13.57
C VAL A 353 22.50 1.85 14.69
N LYS A 354 23.74 2.31 14.54
CA LYS A 354 24.84 2.12 15.51
C LYS A 354 25.28 3.41 16.23
N GLY A 355 24.78 4.56 15.84
CA GLY A 355 25.20 5.86 16.35
C GLY A 355 24.06 6.88 16.38
N ASN A 356 24.38 8.11 16.77
CA ASN A 356 23.43 9.23 16.92
C ASN A 356 23.45 10.19 15.71
N GLY A 357 24.07 9.81 14.60
CA GLY A 357 24.17 10.62 13.39
C GLY A 357 22.83 10.75 12.68
N LYS A 358 22.70 11.79 11.85
CA LYS A 358 21.55 11.96 10.92
C LYS A 358 21.85 11.13 9.68
N GLY A 359 20.87 10.34 9.23
CA GLY A 359 20.98 9.52 8.04
C GLY A 359 19.83 8.52 7.94
N GLY A 360 19.98 7.54 7.06
CA GLY A 360 19.00 6.48 6.87
C GLY A 360 19.48 5.51 5.79
N ARG A 361 18.69 4.45 5.59
CA ARG A 361 19.00 3.36 4.64
C ARG A 361 19.37 3.85 3.23
N ASN A 362 18.67 4.84 2.71
CA ASN A 362 18.93 5.36 1.35
C ASN A 362 20.21 6.20 1.25
N GLN A 363 20.81 6.59 2.38
CA GLN A 363 22.09 7.30 2.43
C GLN A 363 23.24 6.34 2.70
N GLU A 364 22.97 5.17 3.29
CA GLU A 364 23.94 4.14 3.57
C GLU A 364 24.19 3.24 2.33
N THR A 365 23.16 3.00 1.53
CA THR A 365 23.28 2.27 0.26
C THR A 365 24.05 3.09 -0.76
#